data_882ed6669fd727919757d95b65b649f9
#
_entry.id   882ed6669fd727919757d95b65b649f9
#
_cell.length_a   1.000
_cell.length_b   1.000
_cell.length_c   1.000
_cell.angle_alpha   90.00
_cell.angle_beta   90.00
_cell.angle_gamma   90.00
#
_symmetry.space_group_name_H-M   'P 1'
#
loop_
_entity.id
_entity.type
_entity.pdbx_description
1 polymer ?
#
loop_
_entity_poly.entity_id
_entity_poly.type
_entity_poly.pdbx_seq_one_letter_code
_entity_poly.pdbx_strand_id
1 'polypeptide(L)'
;MDLNGNGITVSNDVWDKMKPNVPKGLDGKPLHPISAESLKPVIKSYAAEGKAFKMGMVFPVSTHNYEIRYWLAAAGVNPGMYTADNIQGQVDAEVLLSVTPPPQMPATLEAGTIYGYCVGEPWNQQAVFKGIGVPVTTNSDIWKNNPEKVFVMRKDFADKYPNTTKAITKALIRAGKWLDEPGNRPTAVGILAKSEYVGADSIVLANSMTGTFEFEKGDKREMPDFNVFYRYNATYPFYSDGVWFLTQMRRWGQIPESKAADWYDTTIKEIYRPDLWRSAAEALVAEGEIPASDIPATDGYKPATSAFIDGNTYDGKDPIGYINSFKIGNKDAK
;
A
#
# COMPACT_ATOMS: atom_id res chain seq x y z
N MET A 1 11.11 -3.03 -2.41
CA MET A 1 11.80 -3.17 -1.10
C MET A 1 11.02 -4.09 -0.18
N ASP A 2 9.71 -3.97 -0.19
CA ASP A 2 8.77 -4.79 0.59
C ASP A 2 7.43 -4.88 -0.14
N LEU A 3 6.61 -5.80 0.32
CA LEU A 3 5.23 -5.99 -0.13
C LEU A 3 4.30 -5.85 1.08
N ASN A 4 3.09 -5.33 0.83
CA ASN A 4 2.03 -5.18 1.82
C ASN A 4 2.41 -4.18 2.94
N GLY A 5 1.88 -4.36 4.16
CA GLY A 5 2.27 -3.58 5.35
C GLY A 5 1.45 -2.31 5.62
N ASN A 6 0.43 -2.02 4.81
CA ASN A 6 -0.50 -0.91 5.03
C ASN A 6 -1.89 -1.41 5.45
N GLY A 7 -2.65 -0.53 6.10
CA GLY A 7 -4.04 -0.76 6.42
C GLY A 7 -4.89 0.51 6.30
N ILE A 8 -6.21 0.31 6.17
CA ILE A 8 -7.21 1.37 6.25
C ILE A 8 -7.93 1.24 7.58
N THR A 9 -7.82 2.29 8.40
CA THR A 9 -8.44 2.38 9.73
C THR A 9 -9.54 3.45 9.70
N VAL A 10 -10.66 3.17 10.35
CA VAL A 10 -11.73 4.14 10.61
C VAL A 10 -11.86 4.39 12.12
N SER A 11 -12.42 5.55 12.51
CA SER A 11 -12.71 5.83 13.93
C SER A 11 -13.78 4.89 14.49
N ASN A 12 -13.79 4.71 15.80
CA ASN A 12 -14.81 3.87 16.45
C ASN A 12 -16.23 4.35 16.12
N ASP A 13 -16.48 5.66 16.11
CA ASP A 13 -17.81 6.22 15.76
C ASP A 13 -18.26 5.84 14.35
N VAL A 14 -17.30 5.82 13.40
CA VAL A 14 -17.55 5.37 12.03
C VAL A 14 -17.77 3.87 12.01
N TRP A 15 -16.93 3.11 12.71
CA TRP A 15 -17.04 1.66 12.80
C TRP A 15 -18.39 1.20 13.36
N ASP A 16 -18.85 1.81 14.44
CA ASP A 16 -20.15 1.49 15.06
C ASP A 16 -21.32 1.68 14.07
N LYS A 17 -21.22 2.68 13.20
CA LYS A 17 -22.20 2.93 12.13
C LYS A 17 -22.03 1.98 10.93
N MET A 18 -20.82 1.52 10.63
CA MET A 18 -20.52 0.56 9.55
C MET A 18 -20.87 -0.88 9.92
N LYS A 19 -20.56 -1.27 11.15
CA LYS A 19 -20.61 -2.66 11.65
C LYS A 19 -21.94 -3.39 11.42
N PRO A 20 -23.12 -2.74 11.52
CA PRO A 20 -24.40 -3.39 11.19
C PRO A 20 -24.52 -3.84 9.71
N ASN A 21 -23.77 -3.21 8.80
CA ASN A 21 -23.80 -3.50 7.37
C ASN A 21 -22.63 -4.41 6.92
N VAL A 22 -21.81 -4.87 7.85
CA VAL A 22 -20.67 -5.75 7.55
C VAL A 22 -21.09 -7.20 7.68
N PRO A 23 -20.81 -8.05 6.65
CA PRO A 23 -21.04 -9.47 6.75
C PRO A 23 -20.27 -10.09 7.92
N LYS A 24 -20.87 -11.10 8.56
CA LYS A 24 -20.26 -11.81 9.68
C LYS A 24 -20.00 -13.26 9.32
N GLY A 25 -18.92 -13.80 9.85
CA GLY A 25 -18.60 -15.22 9.82
C GLY A 25 -19.49 -16.03 10.76
N LEU A 26 -19.31 -17.37 10.72
CA LEU A 26 -20.02 -18.30 11.61
C LEU A 26 -19.69 -18.08 13.09
N ASP A 27 -18.54 -17.49 13.39
CA ASP A 27 -18.09 -17.10 14.73
C ASP A 27 -18.67 -15.75 15.21
N GLY A 28 -19.50 -15.12 14.37
CA GLY A 28 -20.10 -13.80 14.65
C GLY A 28 -19.16 -12.60 14.44
N LYS A 29 -17.91 -12.83 14.06
CA LYS A 29 -16.94 -11.77 13.79
C LYS A 29 -17.12 -11.19 12.39
N PRO A 30 -16.73 -9.90 12.19
CA PRO A 30 -16.70 -9.30 10.86
C PRO A 30 -15.84 -10.13 9.88
N LEU A 31 -16.37 -10.33 8.67
CA LEU A 31 -15.62 -10.94 7.58
C LEU A 31 -14.74 -9.87 6.92
N HIS A 32 -13.43 -10.13 6.90
CA HIS A 32 -12.46 -9.32 6.17
C HIS A 32 -12.14 -9.92 4.79
N PRO A 33 -11.83 -9.09 3.80
CA PRO A 33 -11.77 -7.63 3.81
C PRO A 33 -13.15 -6.98 3.94
N ILE A 34 -13.23 -5.85 4.65
CA ILE A 34 -14.46 -5.08 4.74
C ILE A 34 -14.55 -4.11 3.56
N SER A 35 -15.56 -4.28 2.73
CA SER A 35 -15.82 -3.39 1.60
C SER A 35 -16.25 -1.99 2.05
N ALA A 36 -15.82 -0.96 1.31
CA ALA A 36 -16.31 0.41 1.49
C ALA A 36 -17.82 0.58 1.22
N GLU A 37 -18.51 -0.46 0.74
CA GLU A 37 -19.98 -0.45 0.67
C GLU A 37 -20.63 -0.20 2.02
N SER A 38 -20.09 -0.77 3.09
CA SER A 38 -20.56 -0.55 4.46
C SER A 38 -20.34 0.89 4.95
N LEU A 39 -19.45 1.65 4.32
CA LEU A 39 -19.19 3.06 4.61
C LEU A 39 -20.21 4.01 3.94
N LYS A 40 -20.85 3.60 2.82
CA LYS A 40 -21.78 4.47 2.07
C LYS A 40 -22.90 5.08 2.93
N PRO A 41 -23.61 4.33 3.78
CA PRO A 41 -24.65 4.92 4.65
C PRO A 41 -24.06 5.96 5.61
N VAL A 42 -22.83 5.75 6.08
CA VAL A 42 -22.14 6.68 6.99
C VAL A 42 -21.80 7.98 6.28
N ILE A 43 -21.22 7.90 5.08
CA ILE A 43 -20.93 9.09 4.24
C ILE A 43 -22.22 9.90 4.02
N LYS A 44 -23.32 9.23 3.66
CA LYS A 44 -24.62 9.89 3.46
C LYS A 44 -25.14 10.56 4.73
N SER A 45 -24.98 9.94 5.91
CA SER A 45 -25.41 10.54 7.17
C SER A 45 -24.62 11.81 7.49
N TYR A 46 -23.30 11.83 7.23
CA TYR A 46 -22.48 13.03 7.41
C TYR A 46 -22.89 14.14 6.45
N ALA A 47 -23.12 13.79 5.18
CA ALA A 47 -23.60 14.76 4.18
C ALA A 47 -24.96 15.37 4.57
N ALA A 48 -25.88 14.56 5.10
CA ALA A 48 -27.18 15.04 5.59
C ALA A 48 -27.05 16.00 6.78
N GLU A 49 -25.96 15.88 7.56
CA GLU A 49 -25.63 16.82 8.65
C GLU A 49 -24.82 18.05 8.15
N GLY A 50 -24.61 18.18 6.84
CA GLY A 50 -23.79 19.25 6.26
C GLY A 50 -22.29 19.09 6.51
N LYS A 51 -21.84 17.88 6.86
CA LYS A 51 -20.45 17.57 7.17
C LYS A 51 -19.78 16.83 6.00
N ALA A 52 -18.61 17.27 5.58
CA ALA A 52 -17.79 16.54 4.64
C ALA A 52 -17.13 15.33 5.33
N PHE A 53 -17.21 14.15 4.71
CA PHE A 53 -16.49 12.97 5.20
C PHE A 53 -15.02 13.06 4.81
N LYS A 54 -14.13 13.03 5.79
CA LYS A 54 -12.68 13.26 5.59
C LYS A 54 -11.87 12.05 6.00
N MET A 55 -10.88 11.67 5.15
CA MET A 55 -9.91 10.63 5.48
C MET A 55 -8.48 11.10 5.20
N GLY A 56 -7.53 10.51 5.93
CA GLY A 56 -6.12 10.83 5.79
C GLY A 56 -5.41 9.91 4.79
N MET A 57 -4.44 10.47 4.07
CA MET A 57 -3.47 9.73 3.26
C MET A 57 -2.08 10.35 3.47
N VAL A 58 -1.01 9.64 3.11
CA VAL A 58 0.36 10.09 3.46
C VAL A 58 0.82 11.25 2.57
N PHE A 59 0.70 11.10 1.25
CA PHE A 59 0.93 12.16 0.27
C PHE A 59 0.36 11.77 -1.11
N PRO A 60 0.17 12.73 -2.05
CA PRO A 60 -0.58 12.50 -3.29
C PRO A 60 -0.07 11.37 -4.19
N VAL A 61 1.23 11.10 -4.20
CA VAL A 61 1.83 10.02 -5.01
C VAL A 61 2.26 8.81 -4.17
N SER A 62 1.64 8.62 -3.00
CA SER A 62 1.89 7.47 -2.13
C SER A 62 1.02 6.27 -2.50
N THR A 63 1.52 5.06 -2.20
CA THR A 63 0.72 3.82 -2.22
C THR A 63 -0.56 3.99 -1.43
N HIS A 64 -0.49 4.56 -0.22
CA HIS A 64 -1.61 4.84 0.66
C HIS A 64 -2.73 5.64 0.00
N ASN A 65 -2.39 6.66 -0.81
CA ASN A 65 -3.37 7.44 -1.56
C ASN A 65 -4.06 6.59 -2.64
N TYR A 66 -3.30 5.78 -3.37
CA TYR A 66 -3.89 4.93 -4.41
C TYR A 66 -4.69 3.77 -3.82
N GLU A 67 -4.26 3.20 -2.70
CA GLU A 67 -4.95 2.12 -2.01
C GLU A 67 -6.30 2.57 -1.44
N ILE A 68 -6.35 3.71 -0.73
CA ILE A 68 -7.62 4.22 -0.19
C ILE A 68 -8.59 4.63 -1.30
N ARG A 69 -8.08 5.24 -2.40
CA ARG A 69 -8.88 5.55 -3.58
C ARG A 69 -9.40 4.29 -4.27
N TYR A 70 -8.56 3.26 -4.36
CA TYR A 70 -8.95 1.99 -4.94
C TYR A 70 -10.06 1.32 -4.12
N TRP A 71 -9.91 1.23 -2.81
CA TRP A 71 -10.90 0.66 -1.88
C TRP A 71 -12.25 1.38 -1.96
N LEU A 72 -12.25 2.71 -1.92
CA LEU A 72 -13.46 3.53 -2.04
C LEU A 72 -14.13 3.31 -3.41
N ALA A 73 -13.37 3.41 -4.49
CA ALA A 73 -13.89 3.30 -5.85
C ALA A 73 -14.37 1.88 -6.21
N ALA A 74 -13.77 0.83 -5.67
CA ALA A 74 -14.23 -0.55 -5.81
C ALA A 74 -15.67 -0.74 -5.30
N ALA A 75 -16.04 0.01 -4.26
CA ALA A 75 -17.39 0.06 -3.73
C ALA A 75 -18.30 1.10 -4.43
N GLY A 76 -17.80 1.85 -5.40
CA GLY A 76 -18.56 2.90 -6.10
C GLY A 76 -18.67 4.21 -5.32
N VAL A 77 -17.75 4.48 -4.38
CA VAL A 77 -17.59 5.78 -3.71
C VAL A 77 -16.53 6.59 -4.44
N ASN A 78 -16.85 7.83 -4.82
CA ASN A 78 -15.91 8.70 -5.52
C ASN A 78 -14.93 9.38 -4.55
N PRO A 79 -13.62 9.07 -4.61
CA PRO A 79 -12.61 9.72 -3.77
C PRO A 79 -12.13 11.07 -4.30
N GLY A 80 -12.72 11.55 -5.42
CA GLY A 80 -12.35 12.78 -6.10
C GLY A 80 -11.24 12.62 -7.16
N MET A 81 -11.01 13.69 -7.91
CA MET A 81 -10.06 13.75 -9.03
C MET A 81 -9.07 14.88 -8.84
N TYR A 82 -7.85 14.67 -9.33
CA TYR A 82 -6.85 15.73 -9.49
C TYR A 82 -7.10 16.48 -10.79
N THR A 83 -6.96 17.80 -10.75
CA THR A 83 -6.98 18.67 -11.92
C THR A 83 -5.90 19.74 -11.77
N ALA A 84 -5.64 20.52 -12.83
CA ALA A 84 -4.69 21.63 -12.76
C ALA A 84 -5.04 22.65 -11.65
N ASP A 85 -6.33 22.89 -11.43
CA ASP A 85 -6.84 23.83 -10.43
C ASP A 85 -7.07 23.19 -9.06
N ASN A 86 -7.03 21.87 -8.95
CA ASN A 86 -7.22 21.12 -7.71
C ASN A 86 -6.18 19.99 -7.56
N ILE A 87 -5.00 20.37 -7.10
CA ILE A 87 -3.86 19.48 -6.85
C ILE A 87 -4.03 18.61 -5.57
N GLN A 88 -5.14 18.78 -4.85
CA GLN A 88 -5.47 17.97 -3.68
C GLN A 88 -6.27 16.72 -4.07
N GLY A 89 -6.77 16.64 -5.32
CA GLY A 89 -7.50 15.49 -5.81
C GLY A 89 -8.89 15.35 -5.19
N GLN A 90 -9.62 16.46 -5.02
CA GLN A 90 -10.90 16.52 -4.31
C GLN A 90 -12.08 16.94 -5.22
N VAL A 91 -11.86 17.05 -6.54
CA VAL A 91 -12.95 17.39 -7.47
C VAL A 91 -14.00 16.27 -7.45
N ASP A 92 -15.26 16.63 -7.23
CA ASP A 92 -16.42 15.74 -7.15
C ASP A 92 -16.31 14.63 -6.08
N ALA A 93 -15.51 14.84 -5.03
CA ALA A 93 -15.27 13.85 -4.00
C ALA A 93 -16.47 13.67 -3.06
N GLU A 94 -16.88 12.41 -2.83
CA GLU A 94 -17.76 12.02 -1.72
C GLU A 94 -16.97 11.86 -0.42
N VAL A 95 -15.67 11.57 -0.53
CA VAL A 95 -14.71 11.47 0.57
C VAL A 95 -13.53 12.38 0.29
N LEU A 96 -13.31 13.37 1.14
CA LEU A 96 -12.19 14.29 1.02
C LEU A 96 -10.93 13.65 1.60
N LEU A 97 -9.93 13.40 0.75
CA LEU A 97 -8.63 12.91 1.18
C LEU A 97 -7.67 14.08 1.48
N SER A 98 -6.99 14.01 2.62
CA SER A 98 -6.03 15.03 3.05
C SER A 98 -4.70 14.42 3.45
N VAL A 99 -3.61 15.16 3.18
CA VAL A 99 -2.27 14.76 3.61
C VAL A 99 -2.16 14.85 5.12
N THR A 100 -1.79 13.73 5.74
CA THR A 100 -1.55 13.65 7.19
C THR A 100 -0.28 12.83 7.41
N PRO A 101 0.72 13.35 8.13
CA PRO A 101 1.92 12.59 8.45
C PRO A 101 1.60 11.32 9.25
N PRO A 102 2.19 10.15 8.92
CA PRO A 102 1.86 8.88 9.56
C PRO A 102 1.82 8.90 11.08
N PRO A 103 2.81 9.46 11.82
CA PRO A 103 2.76 9.50 13.28
C PRO A 103 1.63 10.36 13.87
N GLN A 104 1.08 11.28 13.07
CA GLN A 104 -0.01 12.16 13.49
C GLN A 104 -1.40 11.58 13.21
N MET A 105 -1.51 10.55 12.36
CA MET A 105 -2.80 9.99 11.95
C MET A 105 -3.67 9.49 13.13
N PRO A 106 -3.15 8.73 14.12
CA PRO A 106 -3.94 8.33 15.27
C PRO A 106 -4.48 9.52 16.08
N ALA A 107 -3.65 10.54 16.33
CA ALA A 107 -4.06 11.73 17.08
C ALA A 107 -5.10 12.57 16.30
N THR A 108 -4.95 12.68 14.97
CA THR A 108 -5.89 13.40 14.10
C THR A 108 -7.23 12.68 14.01
N LEU A 109 -7.22 11.32 14.05
CA LEU A 109 -8.41 10.48 14.14
C LEU A 109 -9.12 10.68 15.48
N GLU A 110 -8.38 10.62 16.59
CA GLU A 110 -8.88 10.81 17.95
C GLU A 110 -9.53 12.20 18.13
N ALA A 111 -8.93 13.22 17.53
CA ALA A 111 -9.45 14.60 17.52
C ALA A 111 -10.69 14.79 16.62
N GLY A 112 -11.10 13.78 15.82
CA GLY A 112 -12.22 13.88 14.90
C GLY A 112 -11.99 14.81 13.70
N THR A 113 -10.73 15.17 13.40
CA THR A 113 -10.38 15.97 12.23
C THR A 113 -10.48 15.16 10.94
N ILE A 114 -10.13 13.88 11.01
CA ILE A 114 -10.36 12.86 10.00
C ILE A 114 -11.14 11.70 10.63
N TYR A 115 -11.90 10.98 9.81
CA TYR A 115 -12.77 9.86 10.25
C TYR A 115 -12.21 8.49 9.90
N GLY A 116 -11.10 8.46 9.20
CA GLY A 116 -10.31 7.28 8.85
C GLY A 116 -9.05 7.70 8.12
N TYR A 117 -8.20 6.73 7.80
CA TYR A 117 -6.96 6.96 7.06
C TYR A 117 -6.43 5.66 6.44
N CYS A 118 -5.53 5.80 5.46
CA CYS A 118 -4.67 4.72 4.99
C CYS A 118 -3.21 5.02 5.34
N VAL A 119 -2.54 4.07 6.00
CA VAL A 119 -1.17 4.26 6.47
C VAL A 119 -0.45 2.93 6.66
N GLY A 120 0.89 2.96 6.62
CA GLY A 120 1.74 1.84 7.00
C GLY A 120 1.75 1.62 8.53
N GLU A 121 2.13 0.40 8.95
CA GLU A 121 2.33 0.11 10.36
C GLU A 121 3.52 0.90 10.96
N PRO A 122 3.46 1.21 12.27
CA PRO A 122 2.54 0.65 13.29
C PRO A 122 1.28 1.50 13.57
N TRP A 123 0.93 2.44 12.74
CA TRP A 123 -0.05 3.47 13.07
C TRP A 123 -1.49 2.98 13.07
N ASN A 124 -1.82 1.89 12.35
CA ASN A 124 -3.13 1.22 12.46
C ASN A 124 -3.21 0.48 13.80
N GLN A 125 -2.18 -0.28 14.16
CA GLN A 125 -2.11 -0.98 15.44
C GLN A 125 -2.07 -0.01 16.64
N GLN A 126 -1.48 1.17 16.45
CA GLN A 126 -1.53 2.23 17.47
C GLN A 126 -2.96 2.70 17.75
N ALA A 127 -3.80 2.80 16.72
CA ALA A 127 -5.21 3.16 16.90
C ALA A 127 -6.00 2.06 17.63
N VAL A 128 -5.77 0.80 17.30
CA VAL A 128 -6.36 -0.35 18.02
C VAL A 128 -5.90 -0.39 19.47
N PHE A 129 -4.61 -0.25 19.71
CA PHE A 129 -4.03 -0.25 21.05
C PHE A 129 -4.62 0.86 21.94
N LYS A 130 -4.77 2.06 21.40
CA LYS A 130 -5.43 3.19 22.07
C LYS A 130 -6.95 3.05 22.19
N GLY A 131 -7.57 2.13 21.46
CA GLY A 131 -9.02 1.97 21.43
C GLY A 131 -9.75 3.11 20.74
N ILE A 132 -9.15 3.75 19.73
CA ILE A 132 -9.70 4.92 19.02
C ILE A 132 -10.09 4.62 17.57
N GLY A 133 -9.72 3.46 17.03
CA GLY A 133 -10.02 3.11 15.65
C GLY A 133 -9.91 1.62 15.37
N VAL A 134 -10.51 1.22 14.25
CA VAL A 134 -10.62 -0.16 13.78
C VAL A 134 -10.11 -0.23 12.34
N PRO A 135 -9.07 -1.02 12.06
CA PRO A 135 -8.68 -1.38 10.71
C PRO A 135 -9.80 -2.17 10.02
N VAL A 136 -10.22 -1.72 8.85
CA VAL A 136 -11.31 -2.36 8.08
C VAL A 136 -10.81 -3.21 6.92
N THR A 137 -9.60 -2.95 6.44
CA THR A 137 -8.96 -3.72 5.39
C THR A 137 -7.45 -3.48 5.41
N THR A 138 -6.69 -4.43 4.89
CA THR A 138 -5.26 -4.28 4.64
C THR A 138 -5.01 -4.05 3.15
N ASN A 139 -3.83 -3.55 2.80
CA ASN A 139 -3.50 -3.38 1.39
C ASN A 139 -3.29 -4.72 0.66
N SER A 140 -2.91 -5.78 1.37
CA SER A 140 -2.88 -7.14 0.79
C SER A 140 -4.28 -7.66 0.42
N ASP A 141 -5.33 -7.16 1.07
CA ASP A 141 -6.72 -7.44 0.71
C ASP A 141 -7.17 -6.63 -0.52
N ILE A 142 -6.62 -5.44 -0.71
CA ILE A 142 -6.90 -4.60 -1.89
C ILE A 142 -6.19 -5.18 -3.12
N TRP A 143 -4.93 -5.53 -2.97
CA TRP A 143 -4.10 -6.18 -3.98
C TRP A 143 -3.05 -7.07 -3.31
N LYS A 144 -3.23 -8.38 -3.38
CA LYS A 144 -2.34 -9.35 -2.75
C LYS A 144 -0.90 -9.20 -3.26
N ASN A 145 0.05 -9.11 -2.33
CA ASN A 145 1.47 -8.92 -2.60
C ASN A 145 1.76 -7.65 -3.42
N ASN A 146 1.02 -6.58 -3.11
CA ASN A 146 1.27 -5.28 -3.73
C ASN A 146 2.65 -4.72 -3.32
N PRO A 147 3.31 -3.97 -4.23
CA PRO A 147 4.55 -3.27 -3.92
C PRO A 147 4.28 -2.09 -2.98
N GLU A 148 5.18 -1.87 -2.02
CA GLU A 148 5.00 -0.77 -1.08
C GLU A 148 6.18 0.20 -1.13
N LYS A 149 7.27 0.01 -0.39
CA LYS A 149 8.41 0.93 -0.40
C LYS A 149 9.40 0.62 -1.52
N VAL A 150 10.01 1.67 -2.05
CA VAL A 150 11.10 1.57 -3.03
C VAL A 150 12.39 2.15 -2.46
N PHE A 151 13.52 1.58 -2.84
CA PHE A 151 14.82 2.20 -2.66
C PHE A 151 15.11 3.05 -3.89
N VAL A 152 15.36 4.33 -3.70
CA VAL A 152 15.63 5.29 -4.78
C VAL A 152 17.06 5.81 -4.68
N MET A 153 17.71 5.90 -5.83
CA MET A 153 19.05 6.47 -5.97
C MET A 153 19.07 7.41 -7.17
N ARG A 154 19.77 8.51 -7.06
CA ARG A 154 20.00 9.39 -8.20
C ARG A 154 20.78 8.67 -9.29
N LYS A 155 20.37 8.85 -10.55
CA LYS A 155 21.00 8.22 -11.70
C LYS A 155 22.48 8.56 -11.78
N ASP A 156 22.85 9.84 -11.64
CA ASP A 156 24.24 10.30 -11.69
C ASP A 156 25.10 9.68 -10.58
N PHE A 157 24.55 9.43 -9.39
CA PHE A 157 25.26 8.72 -8.32
C PHE A 157 25.46 7.25 -8.67
N ALA A 158 24.42 6.58 -9.15
CA ALA A 158 24.50 5.17 -9.53
C ALA A 158 25.53 4.93 -10.66
N ASP A 159 25.52 5.80 -11.65
CA ASP A 159 26.45 5.74 -12.79
C ASP A 159 27.91 6.03 -12.36
N LYS A 160 28.11 6.98 -11.44
CA LYS A 160 29.43 7.37 -10.95
C LYS A 160 30.03 6.37 -9.96
N TYR A 161 29.16 5.71 -9.16
CA TYR A 161 29.59 4.82 -8.08
C TYR A 161 28.94 3.41 -8.19
N PRO A 162 29.21 2.65 -9.29
CA PRO A 162 28.53 1.38 -9.53
C PRO A 162 28.82 0.32 -8.46
N ASN A 163 30.03 0.29 -7.92
CA ASN A 163 30.40 -0.64 -6.85
C ASN A 163 29.67 -0.32 -5.53
N THR A 164 29.52 0.95 -5.20
CA THR A 164 28.75 1.39 -4.02
C THR A 164 27.26 1.06 -4.19
N THR A 165 26.70 1.33 -5.37
CA THR A 165 25.34 0.98 -5.74
C THR A 165 25.07 -0.52 -5.56
N LYS A 166 25.98 -1.36 -6.09
CA LYS A 166 25.91 -2.82 -5.94
C LYS A 166 26.00 -3.25 -4.48
N ALA A 167 26.93 -2.66 -3.70
CA ALA A 167 27.08 -2.98 -2.27
C ALA A 167 25.84 -2.64 -1.44
N ILE A 168 25.23 -1.47 -1.69
CA ILE A 168 23.99 -1.07 -1.02
C ILE A 168 22.86 -2.03 -1.40
N THR A 169 22.70 -2.36 -2.68
CA THR A 169 21.66 -3.29 -3.15
C THR A 169 21.83 -4.68 -2.52
N LYS A 170 23.05 -5.21 -2.43
CA LYS A 170 23.33 -6.45 -1.70
C LYS A 170 22.91 -6.37 -0.23
N ALA A 171 23.26 -5.27 0.45
CA ALA A 171 22.89 -5.07 1.86
C ALA A 171 21.37 -5.07 2.06
N LEU A 172 20.62 -4.45 1.14
CA LEU A 172 19.15 -4.43 1.19
C LEU A 172 18.54 -5.82 0.96
N ILE A 173 19.06 -6.60 0.00
CA ILE A 173 18.63 -7.99 -0.22
C ILE A 173 18.87 -8.84 1.03
N ARG A 174 20.07 -8.72 1.65
CA ARG A 174 20.40 -9.41 2.90
C ARG A 174 19.46 -9.02 4.04
N ALA A 175 19.20 -7.72 4.20
CA ALA A 175 18.31 -7.21 5.24
C ALA A 175 16.87 -7.73 5.04
N GLY A 176 16.36 -7.73 3.80
CA GLY A 176 15.05 -8.29 3.48
C GLY A 176 14.97 -9.79 3.82
N LYS A 177 15.98 -10.58 3.43
CA LYS A 177 16.05 -12.00 3.76
C LYS A 177 16.08 -12.22 5.27
N TRP A 178 16.91 -11.48 5.99
CA TRP A 178 16.99 -11.55 7.45
C TRP A 178 15.66 -11.19 8.12
N LEU A 179 14.98 -10.16 7.62
CA LEU A 179 13.68 -9.73 8.14
C LEU A 179 12.56 -10.77 7.89
N ASP A 180 12.61 -11.54 6.82
CA ASP A 180 11.59 -12.55 6.51
C ASP A 180 11.75 -13.86 7.29
N GLU A 181 12.87 -14.03 8.02
CA GLU A 181 13.02 -15.12 8.98
C GLU A 181 12.23 -14.80 10.26
N PRO A 182 11.19 -15.61 10.60
CA PRO A 182 10.32 -15.31 11.74
C PRO A 182 11.06 -15.11 13.07
N GLY A 183 12.15 -15.87 13.27
CA GLY A 183 12.99 -15.78 14.49
C GLY A 183 13.70 -14.43 14.66
N ASN A 184 13.87 -13.65 13.59
CA ASN A 184 14.53 -12.35 13.61
C ASN A 184 13.54 -11.19 13.86
N ARG A 185 12.24 -11.42 13.67
CA ARG A 185 11.20 -10.38 13.80
C ARG A 185 11.18 -9.72 15.20
N PRO A 186 11.31 -10.45 16.32
CA PRO A 186 11.41 -9.83 17.66
C PRO A 186 12.62 -8.89 17.79
N THR A 187 13.76 -9.26 17.22
CA THR A 187 14.95 -8.40 17.20
C THR A 187 14.71 -7.14 16.38
N ALA A 188 14.06 -7.27 15.20
CA ALA A 188 13.68 -6.13 14.36
C ALA A 188 12.74 -5.17 15.10
N VAL A 189 11.75 -5.69 15.83
CA VAL A 189 10.87 -4.89 16.70
C VAL A 189 11.69 -4.08 17.71
N GLY A 190 12.65 -4.70 18.40
CA GLY A 190 13.52 -4.00 19.35
C GLY A 190 14.39 -2.90 18.72
N ILE A 191 14.80 -3.08 17.47
CA ILE A 191 15.51 -2.05 16.69
C ILE A 191 14.56 -0.90 16.35
N LEU A 192 13.40 -1.20 15.75
CA LEU A 192 12.44 -0.21 15.28
C LEU A 192 11.81 0.61 16.42
N ALA A 193 11.70 0.04 17.63
CA ALA A 193 11.16 0.74 18.80
C ALA A 193 12.04 1.90 19.29
N LYS A 194 13.32 1.93 18.89
CA LYS A 194 14.21 3.02 19.27
C LYS A 194 13.80 4.34 18.62
N SER A 195 13.99 5.44 19.36
CA SER A 195 13.58 6.78 18.94
C SER A 195 14.27 7.29 17.65
N GLU A 196 15.48 6.79 17.35
CA GLU A 196 16.20 7.10 16.13
C GLU A 196 15.62 6.43 14.87
N TYR A 197 14.66 5.51 15.03
CA TYR A 197 13.97 4.82 13.92
C TYR A 197 12.47 5.15 13.94
N VAL A 198 11.59 4.18 14.22
CA VAL A 198 10.14 4.40 14.25
C VAL A 198 9.70 5.04 15.58
N GLY A 199 10.32 4.66 16.69
CA GLY A 199 10.04 5.24 18.00
C GLY A 199 8.65 4.93 18.57
N ALA A 200 7.98 3.90 18.05
CA ALA A 200 6.69 3.43 18.56
C ALA A 200 6.88 2.35 19.64
N ASP A 201 5.84 2.14 20.46
CA ASP A 201 5.85 1.10 21.48
C ASP A 201 6.12 -0.29 20.85
N SER A 202 7.04 -1.05 21.47
CA SER A 202 7.42 -2.37 20.99
C SER A 202 6.24 -3.36 20.95
N ILE A 203 5.27 -3.24 21.84
CA ILE A 203 4.06 -4.09 21.85
C ILE A 203 3.21 -3.80 20.60
N VAL A 204 3.08 -2.53 20.23
CA VAL A 204 2.34 -2.09 19.03
C VAL A 204 3.04 -2.56 17.76
N LEU A 205 4.38 -2.35 17.69
CA LEU A 205 5.21 -2.82 16.57
C LEU A 205 5.15 -4.34 16.39
N ALA A 206 5.23 -5.09 17.50
CA ALA A 206 5.23 -6.54 17.47
C ALA A 206 3.94 -7.10 16.84
N ASN A 207 2.82 -6.43 17.05
CA ASN A 207 1.52 -6.97 16.62
C ASN A 207 1.42 -7.18 15.10
N SER A 208 2.05 -6.32 14.28
CA SER A 208 2.08 -6.49 12.81
C SER A 208 3.38 -7.12 12.31
N MET A 209 4.51 -6.87 13.01
CA MET A 209 5.82 -7.38 12.58
C MET A 209 6.01 -8.87 12.79
N THR A 210 5.31 -9.49 13.73
CA THR A 210 5.51 -10.91 14.08
C THR A 210 4.50 -11.86 13.44
N GLY A 211 3.82 -11.43 12.38
CA GLY A 211 2.92 -12.28 11.60
C GLY A 211 1.49 -12.35 12.13
N THR A 212 1.09 -11.37 12.93
CA THR A 212 -0.29 -11.21 13.40
C THR A 212 -0.82 -9.83 13.08
N PHE A 213 -2.12 -9.61 13.20
CA PHE A 213 -2.76 -8.31 13.04
C PHE A 213 -4.03 -8.26 13.88
N GLU A 214 -4.24 -7.17 14.62
CA GLU A 214 -5.43 -6.99 15.44
C GLU A 214 -6.36 -5.99 14.77
N PHE A 215 -7.59 -6.42 14.47
CA PHE A 215 -8.61 -5.58 13.83
C PHE A 215 -9.43 -4.79 14.85
N GLU A 216 -10.01 -5.47 15.84
CA GLU A 216 -10.61 -4.85 17.03
C GLU A 216 -9.86 -5.36 18.25
N LYS A 217 -9.91 -4.66 19.37
CA LYS A 217 -9.28 -5.12 20.60
C LYS A 217 -9.77 -6.52 20.99
N GLY A 218 -8.85 -7.48 20.98
CA GLY A 218 -9.14 -8.89 21.21
C GLY A 218 -9.47 -9.70 19.94
N ASP A 219 -9.59 -9.09 18.76
CA ASP A 219 -9.71 -9.80 17.47
C ASP A 219 -8.36 -9.81 16.74
N LYS A 220 -7.40 -10.51 17.33
CA LYS A 220 -6.08 -10.74 16.76
C LYS A 220 -6.09 -11.96 15.85
N ARG A 221 -5.58 -11.81 14.64
CA ARG A 221 -5.58 -12.85 13.60
C ARG A 221 -4.16 -13.11 13.10
N GLU A 222 -3.91 -14.36 12.67
CA GLU A 222 -2.68 -14.72 11.98
C GLU A 222 -2.65 -14.11 10.57
N MET A 223 -1.61 -13.32 10.31
CA MET A 223 -1.35 -12.68 9.02
C MET A 223 0.16 -12.68 8.71
N PRO A 224 0.75 -13.87 8.44
CA PRO A 224 2.20 -14.01 8.29
C PRO A 224 2.76 -13.28 7.07
N ASP A 225 1.90 -12.95 6.10
CA ASP A 225 2.25 -12.20 4.88
C ASP A 225 1.85 -10.72 4.96
N PHE A 226 1.48 -10.20 6.15
CA PHE A 226 1.15 -8.78 6.28
C PHE A 226 2.35 -7.87 5.94
N ASN A 227 3.55 -8.22 6.41
CA ASN A 227 4.81 -7.59 6.02
C ASN A 227 5.71 -8.63 5.36
N VAL A 228 6.07 -8.43 4.09
CA VAL A 228 6.96 -9.30 3.33
C VAL A 228 8.15 -8.49 2.82
N PHE A 229 9.38 -8.93 3.13
CA PHE A 229 10.60 -8.20 2.80
C PHE A 229 11.50 -8.92 1.80
N TYR A 230 11.33 -10.22 1.58
CA TYR A 230 12.16 -11.02 0.68
C TYR A 230 11.35 -12.04 -0.12
N ARG A 231 10.48 -12.82 0.54
CA ARG A 231 9.61 -13.81 -0.12
C ARG A 231 8.83 -13.16 -1.25
N TYR A 232 8.38 -13.97 -2.21
CA TYR A 232 7.61 -13.49 -3.37
C TYR A 232 8.36 -12.45 -4.20
N ASN A 233 9.70 -12.48 -4.19
CA ASN A 233 10.58 -11.52 -4.87
C ASN A 233 10.35 -10.06 -4.42
N ALA A 234 10.05 -9.82 -3.15
CA ALA A 234 9.68 -8.51 -2.61
C ALA A 234 10.71 -7.40 -2.90
N THR A 235 12.00 -7.74 -2.99
CA THR A 235 13.06 -6.77 -3.29
C THR A 235 13.29 -6.53 -4.79
N TYR A 236 12.72 -7.37 -5.68
CA TYR A 236 12.91 -7.24 -7.12
C TYR A 236 12.03 -6.14 -7.70
N PRO A 237 12.59 -5.16 -8.45
CA PRO A 237 11.82 -4.06 -9.00
C PRO A 237 11.12 -4.49 -10.31
N PHE A 238 9.94 -5.08 -10.21
CA PHE A 238 9.14 -5.44 -11.38
C PHE A 238 8.64 -4.20 -12.13
N TYR A 239 8.78 -4.18 -13.45
CA TYR A 239 8.22 -3.13 -14.31
C TYR A 239 6.69 -3.04 -14.16
N SER A 240 6.01 -4.19 -14.07
CA SER A 240 4.55 -4.20 -13.85
C SER A 240 4.12 -3.43 -12.61
N ASP A 241 4.90 -3.46 -11.52
CA ASP A 241 4.60 -2.69 -10.32
C ASP A 241 4.65 -1.18 -10.59
N GLY A 242 5.68 -0.73 -11.33
CA GLY A 242 5.80 0.67 -11.71
C GLY A 242 4.72 1.12 -12.70
N VAL A 243 4.37 0.28 -13.68
CA VAL A 243 3.27 0.54 -14.62
C VAL A 243 1.95 0.71 -13.86
N TRP A 244 1.70 -0.10 -12.81
CA TRP A 244 0.49 0.06 -12.00
C TRP A 244 0.38 1.46 -11.40
N PHE A 245 1.45 2.02 -10.84
CA PHE A 245 1.43 3.38 -10.31
C PHE A 245 1.13 4.41 -11.39
N LEU A 246 1.72 4.29 -12.56
CA LEU A 246 1.44 5.20 -13.69
C LEU A 246 -0.03 5.10 -14.12
N THR A 247 -0.62 3.90 -14.14
CA THR A 247 -2.05 3.73 -14.45
C THR A 247 -2.94 4.38 -13.39
N GLN A 248 -2.59 4.30 -12.09
CA GLN A 248 -3.34 5.00 -11.04
C GLN A 248 -3.16 6.52 -11.12
N MET A 249 -1.95 7.02 -11.40
CA MET A 249 -1.73 8.45 -11.64
C MET A 249 -2.60 8.97 -12.79
N ARG A 250 -2.71 8.20 -13.88
CA ARG A 250 -3.58 8.54 -15.02
C ARG A 250 -5.06 8.45 -14.62
N ARG A 251 -5.46 7.36 -13.98
CA ARG A 251 -6.83 7.14 -13.51
C ARG A 251 -7.36 8.30 -12.68
N TRP A 252 -6.54 8.84 -11.79
CA TRP A 252 -6.95 9.89 -10.85
C TRP A 252 -6.65 11.32 -11.33
N GLY A 253 -6.05 11.50 -12.53
CA GLY A 253 -5.85 12.80 -13.14
C GLY A 253 -4.51 13.48 -12.81
N GLN A 254 -3.59 12.82 -12.09
CA GLN A 254 -2.23 13.33 -11.88
C GLN A 254 -1.40 13.32 -13.17
N ILE A 255 -1.68 12.39 -14.07
CA ILE A 255 -1.30 12.44 -15.48
C ILE A 255 -2.55 12.89 -16.23
N PRO A 256 -2.66 14.20 -16.63
CA PRO A 256 -3.92 14.76 -17.13
C PRO A 256 -4.28 14.27 -18.52
N GLU A 257 -3.27 13.94 -19.36
CA GLU A 257 -3.45 13.55 -20.75
C GLU A 257 -3.34 12.05 -20.93
N SER A 258 -4.12 11.50 -21.87
CA SER A 258 -3.94 10.11 -22.33
C SER A 258 -2.53 9.90 -22.89
N LYS A 259 -1.97 8.74 -22.61
CA LYS A 259 -0.66 8.31 -23.10
C LYS A 259 -0.81 7.09 -24.00
N ALA A 260 0.05 6.96 -24.98
CA ALA A 260 0.14 5.72 -25.76
C ALA A 260 0.57 4.54 -24.88
N ALA A 261 0.17 3.32 -25.22
CA ALA A 261 0.44 2.15 -24.37
C ALA A 261 1.94 1.90 -24.11
N ASP A 262 2.77 2.14 -25.12
CA ASP A 262 4.22 2.00 -25.03
C ASP A 262 4.90 3.05 -24.13
N TRP A 263 4.24 4.21 -23.90
CA TRP A 263 4.75 5.23 -22.99
C TRP A 263 4.90 4.70 -21.57
N TYR A 264 4.00 3.86 -21.09
CA TYR A 264 4.04 3.29 -19.74
C TYR A 264 5.25 2.39 -19.55
N ASP A 265 5.49 1.49 -20.51
CA ASP A 265 6.62 0.59 -20.50
C ASP A 265 7.96 1.34 -20.63
N THR A 266 8.04 2.27 -21.59
CA THR A 266 9.25 3.08 -21.82
C THR A 266 9.60 3.90 -20.58
N THR A 267 8.62 4.59 -20.00
CA THR A 267 8.83 5.44 -18.82
C THR A 267 9.34 4.64 -17.63
N ILE A 268 8.75 3.46 -17.37
CA ILE A 268 9.14 2.70 -16.19
C ILE A 268 10.50 2.03 -16.35
N LYS A 269 10.89 1.66 -17.57
CA LYS A 269 12.22 1.09 -17.86
C LYS A 269 13.36 2.10 -17.70
N GLU A 270 13.08 3.40 -17.77
CA GLU A 270 14.06 4.44 -17.45
C GLU A 270 14.30 4.60 -15.94
N ILE A 271 13.31 4.21 -15.11
CA ILE A 271 13.29 4.44 -13.67
C ILE A 271 13.65 3.16 -12.90
N TYR A 272 13.00 2.04 -13.21
CA TYR A 272 13.23 0.77 -12.53
C TYR A 272 14.47 0.07 -13.09
N ARG A 273 15.34 -0.42 -12.20
CA ARG A 273 16.64 -0.97 -12.55
C ARG A 273 16.80 -2.42 -12.07
N PRO A 274 16.03 -3.37 -12.66
CA PRO A 274 16.20 -4.80 -12.36
C PRO A 274 17.59 -5.34 -12.73
N ASP A 275 18.28 -4.70 -13.67
CA ASP A 275 19.67 -5.03 -14.03
C ASP A 275 20.64 -4.82 -12.85
N LEU A 276 20.52 -3.71 -12.11
CA LEU A 276 21.34 -3.45 -10.92
C LEU A 276 21.02 -4.43 -9.80
N TRP A 277 19.73 -4.75 -9.61
CA TRP A 277 19.32 -5.76 -8.64
C TRP A 277 19.88 -7.14 -8.99
N ARG A 278 19.78 -7.59 -10.26
CA ARG A 278 20.31 -8.86 -10.73
C ARG A 278 21.81 -8.97 -10.51
N SER A 279 22.56 -7.93 -10.88
CA SER A 279 24.02 -7.90 -10.65
C SER A 279 24.40 -8.06 -9.17
N ALA A 280 23.60 -7.48 -8.26
CA ALA A 280 23.79 -7.64 -6.82
C ALA A 280 23.42 -9.04 -6.34
N ALA A 281 22.28 -9.58 -6.81
CA ALA A 281 21.80 -10.91 -6.44
C ALA A 281 22.75 -12.02 -6.96
N GLU A 282 23.25 -11.93 -8.20
CA GLU A 282 24.23 -12.86 -8.76
C GLU A 282 25.52 -12.90 -7.93
N ALA A 283 25.96 -11.74 -7.42
CA ALA A 283 27.11 -11.71 -6.51
C ALA A 283 26.81 -12.42 -5.18
N LEU A 284 25.59 -12.26 -4.63
CA LEU A 284 25.17 -12.99 -3.41
C LEU A 284 25.05 -14.49 -3.65
N VAL A 285 24.64 -14.92 -4.84
CA VAL A 285 24.67 -16.35 -5.23
C VAL A 285 26.11 -16.87 -5.27
N ALA A 286 27.02 -16.13 -5.89
CA ALA A 286 28.44 -16.52 -5.96
C ALA A 286 29.10 -16.57 -4.56
N GLU A 287 28.63 -15.76 -3.61
CA GLU A 287 29.06 -15.73 -2.22
C GLU A 287 28.38 -16.82 -1.38
N GLY A 288 27.43 -17.58 -1.95
CA GLY A 288 26.70 -18.64 -1.26
C GLY A 288 25.63 -18.14 -0.25
N GLU A 289 25.23 -16.87 -0.34
CA GLU A 289 24.32 -16.25 0.61
C GLU A 289 22.83 -16.39 0.23
N ILE A 290 22.54 -16.49 -1.08
CA ILE A 290 21.19 -16.79 -1.58
C ILE A 290 21.29 -17.89 -2.66
N PRO A 291 20.26 -18.72 -2.84
CA PRO A 291 20.25 -19.69 -3.94
C PRO A 291 19.96 -19.00 -5.29
N ALA A 292 20.45 -19.56 -6.38
CA ALA A 292 20.21 -19.03 -7.73
C ALA A 292 18.71 -18.99 -8.09
N SER A 293 17.89 -19.85 -7.49
CA SER A 293 16.44 -19.86 -7.66
C SER A 293 15.72 -18.61 -7.15
N ASP A 294 16.38 -17.81 -6.29
CA ASP A 294 15.82 -16.56 -5.76
C ASP A 294 15.97 -15.40 -6.78
N ILE A 295 16.69 -15.62 -7.89
CA ILE A 295 16.72 -14.67 -8.99
C ILE A 295 15.55 -14.99 -9.94
N PRO A 296 14.51 -14.13 -10.03
CA PRO A 296 13.34 -14.47 -10.82
C PRO A 296 13.66 -14.56 -12.32
N ALA A 297 13.21 -15.67 -12.94
CA ALA A 297 13.21 -15.84 -14.38
C ALA A 297 12.05 -15.07 -14.99
N THR A 298 12.24 -13.80 -15.32
CA THR A 298 11.18 -12.90 -15.79
C THR A 298 11.72 -11.87 -16.77
N ASP A 299 10.84 -11.38 -17.65
CA ASP A 299 11.04 -10.21 -18.51
C ASP A 299 10.85 -8.87 -17.75
N GLY A 300 10.64 -8.92 -16.44
CA GLY A 300 10.36 -7.77 -15.58
C GLY A 300 8.88 -7.59 -15.27
N TYR A 301 8.01 -8.43 -15.79
CA TYR A 301 6.57 -8.41 -15.54
C TYR A 301 6.15 -9.59 -14.65
N LYS A 302 5.30 -9.31 -13.68
CA LYS A 302 4.65 -10.35 -12.88
C LYS A 302 3.61 -11.10 -13.73
N PRO A 303 3.32 -12.38 -13.42
CA PRO A 303 2.17 -13.06 -13.99
C PRO A 303 0.88 -12.28 -13.75
N ALA A 304 -0.07 -12.41 -14.69
CA ALA A 304 -1.39 -11.83 -14.52
C ALA A 304 -2.05 -12.29 -13.22
N THR A 305 -2.66 -11.35 -12.51
CA THR A 305 -3.37 -11.61 -11.26
C THR A 305 -4.74 -10.96 -11.27
N SER A 306 -5.74 -11.64 -10.73
CA SER A 306 -7.06 -11.09 -10.41
C SER A 306 -7.26 -10.93 -8.90
N ALA A 307 -6.19 -11.00 -8.12
CA ALA A 307 -6.22 -10.88 -6.66
C ALA A 307 -6.33 -9.41 -6.21
N PHE A 308 -7.26 -8.68 -6.83
CA PHE A 308 -7.68 -7.33 -6.45
C PHE A 308 -9.08 -7.40 -5.81
N ILE A 309 -9.36 -6.47 -4.90
CA ILE A 309 -10.63 -6.40 -4.16
C ILE A 309 -11.87 -6.29 -5.08
N ASP A 310 -11.69 -5.75 -6.29
CA ASP A 310 -12.74 -5.62 -7.31
C ASP A 310 -12.72 -6.71 -8.39
N GLY A 311 -11.79 -7.68 -8.29
CA GLY A 311 -11.63 -8.78 -9.22
C GLY A 311 -11.03 -8.39 -10.59
N ASN A 312 -10.58 -7.16 -10.77
CA ASN A 312 -9.90 -6.75 -12.00
C ASN A 312 -8.61 -7.55 -12.20
N THR A 313 -8.34 -7.91 -13.46
CA THR A 313 -7.09 -8.60 -13.83
C THR A 313 -6.04 -7.58 -14.23
N TYR A 314 -4.80 -7.82 -13.78
CA TYR A 314 -3.65 -6.96 -14.06
C TYR A 314 -2.37 -7.79 -14.28
N ASP A 315 -1.57 -7.39 -15.29
CA ASP A 315 -0.22 -7.91 -15.56
C ASP A 315 0.78 -6.81 -15.97
N GLY A 316 0.31 -5.58 -16.14
CA GLY A 316 1.10 -4.43 -16.60
C GLY A 316 1.31 -4.35 -18.11
N LYS A 317 0.81 -5.30 -18.91
CA LYS A 317 1.04 -5.37 -20.38
C LYS A 317 -0.03 -4.67 -21.20
N ASP A 318 -1.21 -4.41 -20.61
CA ASP A 318 -2.28 -3.62 -21.21
C ASP A 318 -2.71 -2.47 -20.26
N PRO A 319 -1.91 -1.40 -20.16
CA PRO A 319 -2.22 -0.29 -19.25
C PRO A 319 -3.49 0.45 -19.65
N ILE A 320 -3.78 0.60 -20.95
CA ILE A 320 -4.98 1.29 -21.44
C ILE A 320 -6.24 0.47 -21.13
N GLY A 321 -6.22 -0.82 -21.43
CA GLY A 321 -7.35 -1.72 -21.08
C GLY A 321 -7.61 -1.74 -19.59
N TYR A 322 -6.54 -1.77 -18.77
CA TYR A 322 -6.65 -1.74 -17.31
C TYR A 322 -7.26 -0.43 -16.79
N ILE A 323 -6.81 0.75 -17.28
CA ILE A 323 -7.40 2.06 -16.93
C ILE A 323 -8.89 2.07 -17.32
N ASN A 324 -9.23 1.56 -18.50
CA ASN A 324 -10.59 1.54 -19.01
C ASN A 324 -11.52 0.53 -18.30
N SER A 325 -10.98 -0.43 -17.57
CA SER A 325 -11.78 -1.40 -16.82
C SER A 325 -12.49 -0.79 -15.59
N PHE A 326 -11.96 0.29 -15.04
CA PHE A 326 -12.54 0.92 -13.85
C PHE A 326 -13.83 1.67 -14.12
N LYS A 327 -14.77 1.64 -13.18
CA LYS A 327 -16.02 2.43 -13.26
C LYS A 327 -15.79 3.90 -12.93
N ILE A 328 -14.93 4.19 -11.97
CA ILE A 328 -14.60 5.54 -11.48
C ILE A 328 -13.16 5.88 -11.85
N GLY A 329 -12.95 7.07 -12.38
CA GLY A 329 -11.66 7.60 -12.82
C GLY A 329 -11.64 7.95 -14.30
N ASN A 330 -10.56 8.59 -14.74
CA ASN A 330 -10.34 8.92 -16.15
C ASN A 330 -10.27 7.68 -17.01
N LYS A 331 -10.68 7.85 -18.28
CA LYS A 331 -10.57 6.84 -19.33
C LYS A 331 -9.57 7.30 -20.35
N ASP A 332 -8.96 6.36 -21.04
CA ASP A 332 -8.09 6.63 -22.18
C ASP A 332 -8.77 6.23 -23.49
N ALA A 333 -8.45 6.95 -24.57
CA ALA A 333 -8.83 6.54 -25.90
C ALA A 333 -8.15 5.20 -26.22
N LYS A 334 -8.92 4.30 -26.88
CA LYS A 334 -8.39 3.02 -27.35
C LYS A 334 -7.49 3.26 -28.56
#